data_98b6defd24796d3ea73d684ebdc1608e
#
_entry.id   98b6defd24796d3ea73d684ebdc1608e
#
_cell.length_a   1.000
_cell.length_b   1.000
_cell.length_c   1.000
_cell.angle_alpha   90.00
_cell.angle_beta   90.00
_cell.angle_gamma   90.00
#
_symmetry.space_group_name_H-M   'P 1'
#
loop_
_entity.id
_entity.type
_entity.pdbx_description
1 polymer ?
#
loop_
_entity_poly.entity_id
_entity_poly.type
_entity_poly.pdbx_seq_one_letter_code
_entity_poly.pdbx_strand_id
1 'polypeptide(L)'
;MNNKYWEEEIETMSREKLQELQLQRLKKTIKIAANSPYYKKVFQEHNITADDIQNLDDIRKIPFTTKSDMRACYPFGMVSGNMQEDGVRIHSSSGTTGTPTVIVHSQHDLDSWANLVARCLYAVGIRKTDVFQNSSGYGMFTGGLGFQYGAERLGALTVPAAAGNSKRQIKFITDFKTTALHAIPSYAIRLAEVIQEEGIDPTSTSLKTLVIGAEPHTDEQRKKIERMLGVKAYNSFGMTEMNGPGVAFECQEQNGMHFWEDCYLVEIIDPETGEPVPDGEIGELVLTTKLCRLYAIVPVTLPVFFPENVLADVRTSASTVSRDAAMICLSLRE
;
A
#
# COMPACT_ATOMS: atom_id res chain seq x y z
N MET A 1 19.09 9.76 -18.76
CA MET A 1 18.10 8.84 -19.35
C MET A 1 16.92 8.79 -18.37
N ASN A 2 15.69 9.07 -18.82
CA ASN A 2 14.51 8.85 -17.97
C ASN A 2 14.31 7.33 -17.89
N ASN A 3 14.71 6.74 -16.78
CA ASN A 3 14.38 5.33 -16.53
C ASN A 3 12.85 5.23 -16.40
N LYS A 4 12.26 4.23 -17.03
CA LYS A 4 10.81 4.00 -16.99
C LYS A 4 10.39 3.42 -15.63
N TYR A 5 11.28 2.67 -14.97
CA TYR A 5 11.05 1.94 -13.74
C TYR A 5 11.93 2.48 -12.61
N TRP A 6 11.46 2.33 -11.37
CA TRP A 6 12.24 2.64 -10.18
C TRP A 6 13.31 1.57 -9.93
N GLU A 7 12.91 0.31 -9.99
CA GLU A 7 13.75 -0.88 -9.83
C GLU A 7 13.58 -1.79 -11.05
N GLU A 8 14.18 -1.42 -12.17
CA GLU A 8 13.98 -2.05 -13.47
C GLU A 8 14.16 -3.57 -13.45
N GLU A 9 15.19 -4.07 -12.75
CA GLU A 9 15.45 -5.51 -12.66
C GLU A 9 14.30 -6.29 -12.02
N ILE A 10 13.67 -5.73 -10.98
CA ILE A 10 12.54 -6.35 -10.28
C ILE A 10 11.26 -6.12 -11.06
N GLU A 11 11.02 -4.90 -11.52
CA GLU A 11 9.77 -4.50 -12.18
C GLU A 11 9.61 -5.09 -13.59
N THR A 12 10.71 -5.62 -14.19
CA THR A 12 10.69 -6.28 -15.51
C THR A 12 11.06 -7.77 -15.43
N MET A 13 11.07 -8.33 -14.24
CA MET A 13 11.42 -9.74 -14.01
C MET A 13 10.44 -10.69 -14.71
N SER A 14 10.97 -11.79 -15.31
CA SER A 14 10.08 -12.81 -15.89
C SER A 14 9.21 -13.48 -14.83
N ARG A 15 8.07 -14.03 -15.23
CA ARG A 15 7.12 -14.68 -14.30
C ARG A 15 7.77 -15.82 -13.52
N GLU A 16 8.58 -16.63 -14.16
CA GLU A 16 9.26 -17.76 -13.55
C GLU A 16 10.23 -17.29 -12.45
N LYS A 17 11.06 -16.30 -12.75
CA LYS A 17 11.99 -15.71 -11.77
C LYS A 17 11.25 -15.04 -10.61
N LEU A 18 10.12 -14.37 -10.91
CA LEU A 18 9.30 -13.75 -9.89
C LEU A 18 8.71 -14.81 -8.95
N GLN A 19 8.20 -15.92 -9.48
CA GLN A 19 7.67 -17.02 -8.67
C GLN A 19 8.74 -17.69 -7.81
N GLU A 20 9.95 -17.86 -8.33
CA GLU A 20 11.09 -18.35 -7.53
C GLU A 20 11.42 -17.39 -6.38
N LEU A 21 11.48 -16.09 -6.67
CA LEU A 21 11.70 -15.05 -5.65
C LEU A 21 10.58 -15.02 -4.61
N GLN A 22 9.33 -15.13 -5.05
CA GLN A 22 8.17 -15.19 -4.17
C GLN A 22 8.25 -16.39 -3.23
N LEU A 23 8.54 -17.58 -3.73
CA LEU A 23 8.66 -18.78 -2.92
C LEU A 23 9.82 -18.68 -1.91
N GLN A 24 10.97 -18.18 -2.34
CA GLN A 24 12.10 -17.95 -1.46
C GLN A 24 11.75 -16.98 -0.31
N ARG A 25 11.10 -15.86 -0.64
CA ARG A 25 10.69 -14.85 0.32
C ARG A 25 9.60 -15.39 1.26
N LEU A 26 8.62 -16.15 0.73
CA LEU A 26 7.56 -16.78 1.51
C LEU A 26 8.12 -17.74 2.57
N LYS A 27 9.01 -18.65 2.19
CA LYS A 27 9.69 -19.56 3.15
C LYS A 27 10.42 -18.79 4.25
N LYS A 28 11.08 -17.70 3.90
CA LYS A 28 11.75 -16.82 4.87
C LYS A 28 10.75 -16.15 5.81
N THR A 29 9.64 -15.64 5.28
CA THR A 29 8.58 -14.98 6.06
C THR A 29 7.96 -15.96 7.06
N ILE A 30 7.69 -17.20 6.67
CA ILE A 30 7.16 -18.24 7.57
C ILE A 30 8.14 -18.55 8.70
N LYS A 31 9.46 -18.66 8.39
CA LYS A 31 10.50 -18.86 9.43
C LYS A 31 10.55 -17.69 10.42
N ILE A 32 10.36 -16.46 9.94
CA ILE A 32 10.30 -15.27 10.79
C ILE A 32 9.02 -15.29 11.63
N ALA A 33 7.86 -15.48 11.01
CA ALA A 33 6.56 -15.51 11.66
C ALA A 33 6.50 -16.54 12.81
N ALA A 34 7.11 -17.71 12.62
CA ALA A 34 7.19 -18.77 13.64
C ALA A 34 7.82 -18.32 14.98
N ASN A 35 8.52 -17.18 15.00
CA ASN A 35 9.08 -16.62 16.23
C ASN A 35 8.09 -15.71 16.98
N SER A 36 6.97 -15.32 16.39
CA SER A 36 5.95 -14.55 17.11
C SER A 36 5.13 -15.45 18.03
N PRO A 37 4.64 -14.95 19.16
CA PRO A 37 3.77 -15.73 20.06
C PRO A 37 2.56 -16.33 19.35
N TYR A 38 1.90 -15.56 18.48
CA TYR A 38 0.72 -16.01 17.74
C TYR A 38 1.04 -17.12 16.75
N TYR A 39 1.92 -16.88 15.78
CA TYR A 39 2.20 -17.87 14.74
C TYR A 39 2.94 -19.10 15.26
N LYS A 40 3.73 -18.97 16.33
CA LYS A 40 4.32 -20.13 17.01
C LYS A 40 3.24 -21.11 17.46
N LYS A 41 2.16 -20.60 18.06
CA LYS A 41 1.01 -21.40 18.47
C LYS A 41 0.28 -21.99 17.27
N VAL A 42 -0.09 -21.17 16.28
CA VAL A 42 -0.81 -21.59 15.06
C VAL A 42 -0.03 -22.69 14.33
N PHE A 43 1.26 -22.50 14.11
CA PHE A 43 2.08 -23.47 13.38
C PHE A 43 2.26 -24.78 14.16
N GLN A 44 2.33 -24.72 15.49
CA GLN A 44 2.35 -25.94 16.33
C GLN A 44 1.02 -26.69 16.27
N GLU A 45 -0.11 -26.01 16.36
CA GLU A 45 -1.45 -26.62 16.31
C GLU A 45 -1.74 -27.29 14.97
N HIS A 46 -1.21 -26.74 13.87
CA HIS A 46 -1.42 -27.27 12.52
C HIS A 46 -0.25 -28.09 11.99
N ASN A 47 0.81 -28.30 12.78
CA ASN A 47 2.04 -29.01 12.39
C ASN A 47 2.68 -28.44 11.11
N ILE A 48 2.75 -27.11 11.00
CA ILE A 48 3.28 -26.39 9.83
C ILE A 48 4.70 -25.90 10.10
N THR A 49 5.57 -26.12 9.12
CA THR A 49 6.93 -25.57 9.07
C THR A 49 7.18 -24.88 7.72
N ALA A 50 8.25 -24.11 7.62
CA ALA A 50 8.62 -23.50 6.33
C ALA A 50 9.05 -24.56 5.29
N ASP A 51 9.40 -25.76 5.71
CA ASP A 51 9.81 -26.86 4.82
C ASP A 51 8.60 -27.58 4.19
N ASP A 52 7.39 -27.38 4.74
CA ASP A 52 6.14 -27.89 4.15
C ASP A 52 5.67 -27.06 2.95
N ILE A 53 6.28 -25.89 2.72
CA ILE A 53 5.98 -25.00 1.60
C ILE A 53 6.96 -25.31 0.47
N GLN A 54 6.53 -26.08 -0.53
CA GLN A 54 7.35 -26.46 -1.67
C GLN A 54 7.05 -25.62 -2.93
N ASN A 55 5.86 -25.05 -3.00
CA ASN A 55 5.40 -24.14 -4.05
C ASN A 55 4.51 -23.05 -3.44
N LEU A 56 4.06 -22.07 -4.25
CA LEU A 56 3.25 -20.94 -3.75
C LEU A 56 1.86 -21.37 -3.28
N ASP A 57 1.27 -22.40 -3.90
CA ASP A 57 -0.06 -22.90 -3.51
C ASP A 57 -0.08 -23.53 -2.12
N ASP A 58 1.07 -23.97 -1.63
CA ASP A 58 1.19 -24.53 -0.28
C ASP A 58 0.91 -23.50 0.83
N ILE A 59 0.79 -22.20 0.51
CA ILE A 59 0.37 -21.16 1.46
C ILE A 59 -1.00 -21.49 2.08
N ARG A 60 -1.86 -22.18 1.34
CA ARG A 60 -3.18 -22.61 1.80
C ARG A 60 -3.16 -23.61 2.96
N LYS A 61 -2.02 -24.21 3.25
CA LYS A 61 -1.84 -25.04 4.45
C LYS A 61 -1.86 -24.21 5.73
N ILE A 62 -1.62 -22.89 5.61
CA ILE A 62 -1.56 -21.95 6.73
C ILE A 62 -2.95 -21.34 6.93
N PRO A 63 -3.53 -21.43 8.13
CA PRO A 63 -4.81 -20.80 8.43
C PRO A 63 -4.76 -19.29 8.22
N PHE A 64 -5.88 -18.71 7.78
CA PHE A 64 -6.00 -17.28 7.63
C PHE A 64 -5.86 -16.56 8.98
N THR A 65 -5.16 -15.43 8.96
CA THR A 65 -5.12 -14.50 10.07
C THR A 65 -6.19 -13.44 9.87
N THR A 66 -7.06 -13.28 10.85
CA THR A 66 -8.13 -12.29 10.79
C THR A 66 -7.79 -11.04 11.59
N LYS A 67 -8.55 -9.97 11.34
CA LYS A 67 -8.44 -8.75 12.16
C LYS A 67 -8.77 -9.00 13.64
N SER A 68 -9.63 -9.98 13.94
CA SER A 68 -9.93 -10.41 15.31
C SER A 68 -8.72 -11.04 15.98
N ASP A 69 -7.97 -11.88 15.27
CA ASP A 69 -6.75 -12.50 15.79
C ASP A 69 -5.70 -11.45 16.13
N MET A 70 -5.52 -10.46 15.23
CA MET A 70 -4.59 -9.36 15.46
C MET A 70 -4.95 -8.54 16.69
N ARG A 71 -6.26 -8.26 16.88
CA ARG A 71 -6.75 -7.54 18.07
C ARG A 71 -6.58 -8.35 19.35
N ALA A 72 -6.82 -9.65 19.31
CA ALA A 72 -6.61 -10.55 20.44
C ALA A 72 -5.12 -10.63 20.85
N CYS A 73 -4.21 -10.39 19.92
CA CYS A 73 -2.77 -10.36 20.14
C CYS A 73 -2.20 -8.99 20.54
N TYR A 74 -3.05 -8.00 20.80
CA TYR A 74 -2.63 -6.65 21.20
C TYR A 74 -1.83 -6.68 22.50
N PRO A 75 -0.72 -5.91 22.63
CA PRO A 75 -0.17 -5.08 21.58
C PRO A 75 0.90 -5.77 20.71
N PHE A 76 1.61 -6.81 21.20
CA PHE A 76 2.83 -7.29 20.57
C PHE A 76 2.83 -8.81 20.28
N GLY A 77 1.69 -9.49 20.38
CA GLY A 77 1.61 -10.93 20.14
C GLY A 77 1.93 -11.37 18.71
N MET A 78 1.91 -10.44 17.75
CA MET A 78 2.30 -10.67 16.35
C MET A 78 3.78 -10.35 16.07
N VAL A 79 4.53 -9.79 17.03
CA VAL A 79 5.93 -9.40 16.80
C VAL A 79 6.83 -10.65 16.78
N SER A 80 7.64 -10.77 15.74
CA SER A 80 8.42 -11.97 15.41
C SER A 80 9.88 -11.94 15.89
N GLY A 81 10.31 -10.90 16.61
CA GLY A 81 11.71 -10.74 17.03
C GLY A 81 11.84 -10.05 18.38
N ASN A 82 13.07 -9.64 18.71
CA ASN A 82 13.32 -8.86 19.91
C ASN A 82 13.00 -7.39 19.67
N MET A 83 11.82 -6.96 20.10
CA MET A 83 11.35 -5.60 19.90
C MET A 83 12.29 -4.54 20.51
N GLN A 84 12.93 -4.85 21.67
CA GLN A 84 13.82 -3.90 22.34
C GLN A 84 15.17 -3.73 21.63
N GLU A 85 15.62 -4.75 20.92
CA GLU A 85 16.90 -4.70 20.19
C GLU A 85 16.70 -4.24 18.74
N ASP A 86 15.64 -4.72 18.07
CA ASP A 86 15.44 -4.54 16.65
C ASP A 86 14.37 -3.50 16.29
N GLY A 87 13.48 -3.17 17.24
CA GLY A 87 12.36 -2.25 17.01
C GLY A 87 12.81 -0.79 16.96
N VAL A 88 12.45 -0.10 15.89
CA VAL A 88 12.79 1.32 15.65
C VAL A 88 11.56 2.20 15.74
N ARG A 89 10.39 1.69 15.31
CA ARG A 89 9.16 2.46 15.25
C ARG A 89 7.93 1.60 15.48
N ILE A 90 6.94 2.22 16.13
CA ILE A 90 5.60 1.64 16.32
C ILE A 90 4.60 2.48 15.54
N HIS A 91 3.70 1.78 14.83
CA HIS A 91 2.50 2.35 14.24
C HIS A 91 1.25 1.60 14.72
N SER A 92 0.10 2.24 14.58
CA SER A 92 -1.16 1.58 14.85
C SER A 92 -2.27 2.07 13.92
N SER A 93 -3.28 1.22 13.73
CA SER A 93 -4.54 1.64 13.12
C SER A 93 -5.30 2.60 14.03
N SER A 94 -6.30 3.31 13.48
CA SER A 94 -7.10 4.30 14.24
C SER A 94 -7.88 3.71 15.41
N GLY A 95 -8.15 2.40 15.39
CA GLY A 95 -8.91 1.74 16.46
C GLY A 95 -10.38 2.17 16.58
N THR A 96 -10.98 2.80 15.58
CA THR A 96 -12.37 3.31 15.59
C THR A 96 -13.40 2.22 15.90
N THR A 97 -13.08 0.96 15.60
CA THR A 97 -13.96 -0.20 15.82
C THR A 97 -13.52 -1.06 17.02
N GLY A 98 -12.70 -0.54 17.93
CA GLY A 98 -12.22 -1.24 19.12
C GLY A 98 -10.70 -1.18 19.28
N THR A 99 -10.07 -2.27 19.78
CA THR A 99 -8.62 -2.34 19.96
C THR A 99 -7.89 -2.12 18.64
N PRO A 100 -6.91 -1.20 18.57
CA PRO A 100 -6.14 -0.95 17.36
C PRO A 100 -5.22 -2.12 17.01
N THR A 101 -4.92 -2.30 15.74
CA THR A 101 -3.80 -3.14 15.31
C THR A 101 -2.49 -2.37 15.50
N VAL A 102 -1.52 -2.98 16.16
CA VAL A 102 -0.19 -2.40 16.39
C VAL A 102 0.83 -3.14 15.56
N ILE A 103 1.69 -2.40 14.88
CA ILE A 103 2.84 -2.96 14.14
C ILE A 103 4.14 -2.35 14.64
N VAL A 104 5.19 -3.15 14.64
CA VAL A 104 6.55 -2.73 15.00
C VAL A 104 7.46 -2.91 13.81
N HIS A 105 8.18 -1.87 13.46
CA HIS A 105 9.11 -1.89 12.34
C HIS A 105 10.56 -1.93 12.83
N SER A 106 11.36 -2.78 12.22
CA SER A 106 12.83 -2.66 12.27
C SER A 106 13.31 -1.58 11.28
N GLN A 107 14.59 -1.21 11.34
CA GLN A 107 15.18 -0.31 10.34
C GLN A 107 15.05 -0.88 8.92
N HIS A 108 15.28 -2.19 8.77
CA HIS A 108 15.10 -2.86 7.49
C HIS A 108 13.65 -2.75 6.95
N ASP A 109 12.65 -2.87 7.83
CA ASP A 109 11.24 -2.75 7.42
C ASP A 109 10.94 -1.32 6.98
N LEU A 110 11.46 -0.32 7.68
CA LEU A 110 11.31 1.10 7.32
C LEU A 110 11.98 1.42 5.98
N ASP A 111 13.19 0.92 5.74
CA ASP A 111 13.93 1.14 4.50
C ASP A 111 13.24 0.46 3.30
N SER A 112 12.74 -0.76 3.50
CA SER A 112 11.99 -1.51 2.50
C SER A 112 10.67 -0.81 2.17
N TRP A 113 9.95 -0.34 3.20
CA TRP A 113 8.70 0.39 3.02
C TRP A 113 8.91 1.73 2.32
N ALA A 114 9.92 2.51 2.72
CA ALA A 114 10.26 3.75 2.04
C ALA A 114 10.57 3.53 0.54
N ASN A 115 11.30 2.44 0.23
CA ASN A 115 11.62 2.08 -1.15
C ASN A 115 10.37 1.68 -1.95
N LEU A 116 9.46 0.92 -1.32
CA LEU A 116 8.19 0.52 -1.93
C LEU A 116 7.30 1.73 -2.26
N VAL A 117 7.16 2.67 -1.33
CA VAL A 117 6.40 3.90 -1.57
C VAL A 117 7.09 4.79 -2.62
N ALA A 118 8.43 4.84 -2.67
CA ALA A 118 9.16 5.52 -3.73
C ALA A 118 8.83 4.93 -5.12
N ARG A 119 8.76 3.59 -5.24
CA ARG A 119 8.32 2.88 -6.46
C ARG A 119 6.90 3.30 -6.86
N CYS A 120 5.97 3.36 -5.89
CA CYS A 120 4.59 3.82 -6.10
C CYS A 120 4.54 5.24 -6.67
N LEU A 121 5.25 6.17 -6.03
CA LEU A 121 5.31 7.57 -6.47
C LEU A 121 5.96 7.71 -7.86
N TYR A 122 6.97 6.89 -8.12
CA TYR A 122 7.63 6.86 -9.43
C TYR A 122 6.69 6.36 -10.53
N ALA A 123 5.85 5.35 -10.26
CA ALA A 123 4.89 4.77 -11.19
C ALA A 123 3.83 5.79 -11.66
N VAL A 124 3.40 6.71 -10.79
CA VAL A 124 2.48 7.82 -11.16
C VAL A 124 3.19 9.03 -11.77
N GLY A 125 4.48 8.94 -12.03
CA GLY A 125 5.22 9.97 -12.75
C GLY A 125 5.93 11.00 -11.87
N ILE A 126 5.90 10.89 -10.54
CA ILE A 126 6.65 11.77 -9.64
C ILE A 126 8.15 11.45 -9.74
N ARG A 127 8.97 12.47 -9.74
CA ARG A 127 10.43 12.39 -9.95
C ARG A 127 11.17 13.23 -8.90
N LYS A 128 12.48 13.08 -8.81
CA LYS A 128 13.34 13.85 -7.90
C LYS A 128 13.31 15.36 -8.10
N THR A 129 12.81 15.81 -9.23
CA THR A 129 12.65 17.25 -9.55
C THR A 129 11.33 17.83 -9.07
N ASP A 130 10.44 16.99 -8.53
CA ASP A 130 9.14 17.41 -8.04
C ASP A 130 9.22 17.94 -6.61
N VAL A 131 8.26 18.80 -6.26
CA VAL A 131 7.98 19.23 -4.90
C VAL A 131 6.76 18.45 -4.42
N PHE A 132 6.97 17.54 -3.51
CA PHE A 132 5.93 16.67 -2.96
C PHE A 132 5.42 17.21 -1.62
N GLN A 133 4.16 17.64 -1.57
CA GLN A 133 3.53 18.08 -0.33
C GLN A 133 2.68 16.94 0.25
N ASN A 134 2.93 16.63 1.54
CA ASN A 134 2.18 15.63 2.27
C ASN A 134 1.21 16.29 3.25
N SER A 135 -0.08 16.24 2.97
CA SER A 135 -1.14 16.79 3.83
C SER A 135 -1.85 15.74 4.69
N SER A 136 -1.23 14.59 4.92
CA SER A 136 -1.71 13.59 5.88
C SER A 136 -1.23 13.87 7.31
N GLY A 137 -2.00 13.38 8.29
CA GLY A 137 -1.58 13.43 9.69
C GLY A 137 -0.34 12.58 9.97
N TYR A 138 0.58 13.13 10.76
CA TYR A 138 1.73 12.42 11.32
C TYR A 138 1.36 11.90 12.72
N GLY A 139 1.89 10.75 13.10
CA GLY A 139 1.62 10.13 14.40
C GLY A 139 1.62 8.62 14.30
N MET A 140 0.71 7.97 15.02
CA MET A 140 0.61 6.50 15.01
C MET A 140 0.11 5.92 13.68
N PHE A 141 -0.63 6.70 12.90
CA PHE A 141 -1.12 6.29 11.58
C PHE A 141 0.01 6.24 10.55
N THR A 142 0.00 5.22 9.70
CA THR A 142 1.10 4.95 8.76
C THR A 142 1.17 5.92 7.58
N GLY A 143 0.03 6.51 7.16
CA GLY A 143 -0.08 7.27 5.90
C GLY A 143 0.88 8.46 5.82
N GLY A 144 0.97 9.28 6.88
CA GLY A 144 1.81 10.46 6.90
C GLY A 144 3.29 10.13 6.70
N LEU A 145 3.83 9.25 7.56
CA LEU A 145 5.25 8.89 7.51
C LEU A 145 5.60 8.02 6.28
N GLY A 146 4.69 7.13 5.84
CA GLY A 146 4.94 6.31 4.67
C GLY A 146 5.17 7.14 3.41
N PHE A 147 4.29 8.08 3.11
CA PHE A 147 4.47 8.98 1.99
C PHE A 147 5.65 9.94 2.15
N GLN A 148 5.91 10.41 3.37
CA GLN A 148 7.07 11.24 3.68
C GLN A 148 8.37 10.53 3.28
N TYR A 149 8.61 9.34 3.85
CA TYR A 149 9.85 8.61 3.61
C TYR A 149 9.96 8.08 2.17
N GLY A 150 8.84 7.74 1.54
CA GLY A 150 8.81 7.35 0.12
C GLY A 150 9.24 8.49 -0.80
N ALA A 151 8.72 9.70 -0.57
CA ALA A 151 9.08 10.89 -1.35
C ALA A 151 10.54 11.31 -1.12
N GLU A 152 11.02 11.26 0.11
CA GLU A 152 12.43 11.50 0.45
C GLU A 152 13.37 10.47 -0.17
N ARG A 153 12.97 9.18 -0.16
CA ARG A 153 13.71 8.09 -0.80
C ARG A 153 13.78 8.25 -2.32
N LEU A 154 12.72 8.74 -2.93
CA LEU A 154 12.67 9.10 -4.35
C LEU A 154 13.60 10.28 -4.67
N GLY A 155 13.92 11.12 -3.69
CA GLY A 155 14.71 12.33 -3.81
C GLY A 155 13.89 13.58 -4.16
N ALA A 156 12.56 13.54 -4.08
CA ALA A 156 11.70 14.70 -4.26
C ALA A 156 11.86 15.68 -3.09
N LEU A 157 11.74 16.98 -3.38
CA LEU A 157 11.70 17.99 -2.32
C LEU A 157 10.39 17.85 -1.54
N THR A 158 10.47 17.34 -0.30
CA THR A 158 9.28 16.97 0.46
C THR A 158 8.86 18.07 1.43
N VAL A 159 7.59 18.45 1.37
CA VAL A 159 6.94 19.43 2.26
C VAL A 159 6.07 18.68 3.27
N PRO A 160 6.50 18.51 4.53
CA PRO A 160 5.76 17.80 5.58
C PRO A 160 4.67 18.69 6.18
N ALA A 161 3.66 19.04 5.40
CA ALA A 161 2.67 20.03 5.75
C ALA A 161 1.70 19.57 6.87
N ALA A 162 1.59 18.26 7.07
CA ALA A 162 0.64 17.60 7.97
C ALA A 162 -0.84 17.89 7.62
N ALA A 163 -1.77 17.35 8.38
CA ALA A 163 -3.20 17.56 8.15
C ALA A 163 -3.69 18.90 8.71
N GLY A 164 -4.81 19.38 8.20
CA GLY A 164 -5.51 20.57 8.69
C GLY A 164 -4.98 21.90 8.15
N ASN A 165 -5.64 22.99 8.58
CA ASN A 165 -5.37 24.37 8.15
C ASN A 165 -5.29 24.53 6.62
N SER A 166 -6.44 24.35 5.95
CA SER A 166 -6.53 24.31 4.48
C SER A 166 -5.97 25.56 3.80
N LYS A 167 -6.14 26.75 4.37
CA LYS A 167 -5.53 28.00 3.83
C LYS A 167 -4.01 27.93 3.84
N ARG A 168 -3.40 27.37 4.91
CA ARG A 168 -1.95 27.18 4.97
C ARG A 168 -1.48 26.14 3.93
N GLN A 169 -2.25 25.09 3.69
CA GLN A 169 -1.95 24.11 2.65
C GLN A 169 -1.89 24.77 1.27
N ILE A 170 -2.89 25.61 0.95
CA ILE A 170 -2.92 26.34 -0.32
C ILE A 170 -1.74 27.31 -0.43
N LYS A 171 -1.44 28.02 0.67
CA LYS A 171 -0.26 28.90 0.70
C LYS A 171 1.03 28.10 0.40
N PHE A 172 1.21 26.92 0.97
CA PHE A 172 2.38 26.09 0.68
C PHE A 172 2.42 25.63 -0.77
N ILE A 173 1.27 25.20 -1.34
CA ILE A 173 1.17 24.84 -2.76
C ILE A 173 1.67 25.99 -3.64
N THR A 174 1.28 27.23 -3.33
CA THR A 174 1.65 28.41 -4.09
C THR A 174 3.10 28.83 -3.87
N ASP A 175 3.53 28.98 -2.61
CA ASP A 175 4.84 29.52 -2.26
C ASP A 175 5.98 28.56 -2.62
N PHE A 176 5.80 27.26 -2.36
CA PHE A 176 6.82 26.23 -2.62
C PHE A 176 6.75 25.61 -3.99
N LYS A 177 5.78 26.07 -4.83
CA LYS A 177 5.57 25.53 -6.18
C LYS A 177 5.36 24.02 -6.16
N THR A 178 4.53 23.56 -5.23
CA THR A 178 4.18 22.14 -5.10
C THR A 178 3.69 21.58 -6.44
N THR A 179 4.32 20.47 -6.89
CA THR A 179 3.95 19.82 -8.16
C THR A 179 3.15 18.54 -7.93
N ALA A 180 3.34 17.91 -6.77
CA ALA A 180 2.64 16.69 -6.36
C ALA A 180 2.12 16.82 -4.92
N LEU A 181 0.88 16.42 -4.70
CA LEU A 181 0.20 16.49 -3.40
C LEU A 181 -0.31 15.11 -3.00
N HIS A 182 -0.16 14.74 -1.74
CA HIS A 182 -0.88 13.62 -1.13
C HIS A 182 -1.96 14.14 -0.19
N ALA A 183 -3.19 13.67 -0.38
CA ALA A 183 -4.34 13.98 0.47
C ALA A 183 -5.37 12.83 0.46
N ILE A 184 -6.20 12.73 1.49
CA ILE A 184 -7.38 11.86 1.43
C ILE A 184 -8.44 12.48 0.50
N PRO A 185 -9.30 11.69 -0.18
CA PRO A 185 -10.26 12.20 -1.17
C PRO A 185 -11.16 13.33 -0.65
N SER A 186 -11.74 13.18 0.54
CA SER A 186 -12.58 14.20 1.16
C SER A 186 -11.83 15.51 1.40
N TYR A 187 -10.57 15.43 1.83
CA TYR A 187 -9.74 16.61 2.06
C TYR A 187 -9.26 17.27 0.75
N ALA A 188 -9.03 16.49 -0.31
CA ALA A 188 -8.74 17.02 -1.63
C ALA A 188 -9.90 17.90 -2.17
N ILE A 189 -11.15 17.46 -1.98
CA ILE A 189 -12.33 18.27 -2.31
C ILE A 189 -12.34 19.56 -1.48
N ARG A 190 -12.08 19.48 -0.17
CA ARG A 190 -12.02 20.67 0.69
C ARG A 190 -10.93 21.64 0.27
N LEU A 191 -9.76 21.16 -0.12
CA LEU A 191 -8.69 22.03 -0.65
C LEU A 191 -9.10 22.72 -1.94
N ALA A 192 -9.80 22.02 -2.83
CA ALA A 192 -10.32 22.59 -4.06
C ALA A 192 -11.35 23.70 -3.81
N GLU A 193 -12.23 23.52 -2.83
CA GLU A 193 -13.17 24.55 -2.39
C GLU A 193 -12.44 25.79 -1.84
N VAL A 194 -11.42 25.58 -1.00
CA VAL A 194 -10.64 26.69 -0.42
C VAL A 194 -9.86 27.46 -1.49
N ILE A 195 -9.32 26.79 -2.50
CA ILE A 195 -8.69 27.47 -3.66
C ILE A 195 -9.70 28.41 -4.32
N GLN A 196 -10.94 27.97 -4.53
CA GLN A 196 -12.01 28.80 -5.12
C GLN A 196 -12.44 29.95 -4.18
N GLU A 197 -12.57 29.67 -2.86
CA GLU A 197 -12.87 30.68 -1.84
C GLU A 197 -11.83 31.82 -1.79
N GLU A 198 -10.54 31.45 -1.98
CA GLU A 198 -9.43 32.43 -2.02
C GLU A 198 -9.26 33.11 -3.39
N GLY A 199 -10.11 32.81 -4.36
CA GLY A 199 -10.06 33.38 -5.71
C GLY A 199 -8.83 32.99 -6.53
N ILE A 200 -8.22 31.85 -6.20
CA ILE A 200 -7.04 31.35 -6.91
C ILE A 200 -7.52 30.47 -8.09
N ASP A 201 -6.98 30.72 -9.27
CA ASP A 201 -7.15 29.81 -10.40
C ASP A 201 -6.29 28.55 -10.16
N PRO A 202 -6.88 27.35 -10.02
CA PRO A 202 -6.14 26.12 -9.83
C PRO A 202 -5.07 25.87 -10.90
N THR A 203 -5.36 26.26 -12.15
CA THR A 203 -4.45 26.09 -13.30
C THR A 203 -3.22 27.02 -13.24
N SER A 204 -3.26 28.06 -12.42
CA SER A 204 -2.13 28.97 -12.18
C SER A 204 -1.10 28.40 -11.19
N THR A 205 -1.45 27.32 -10.46
CA THR A 205 -0.54 26.64 -9.56
C THR A 205 0.43 25.72 -10.32
N SER A 206 1.48 25.26 -9.63
CA SER A 206 2.39 24.26 -10.20
C SER A 206 1.91 22.83 -10.02
N LEU A 207 0.77 22.62 -9.36
CA LEU A 207 0.25 21.29 -9.02
C LEU A 207 -0.19 20.54 -10.27
N LYS A 208 0.29 19.30 -10.41
CA LYS A 208 0.02 18.44 -11.59
C LYS A 208 -0.51 17.08 -11.17
N THR A 209 0.00 16.57 -10.06
CA THR A 209 -0.24 15.20 -9.60
C THR A 209 -0.84 15.20 -8.19
N LEU A 210 -1.91 14.47 -8.02
CA LEU A 210 -2.51 14.20 -6.72
C LEU A 210 -2.49 12.71 -6.45
N VAL A 211 -2.02 12.30 -5.28
CA VAL A 211 -2.15 10.93 -4.79
C VAL A 211 -3.26 10.92 -3.76
N ILE A 212 -4.28 10.09 -3.97
CA ILE A 212 -5.44 9.96 -3.08
C ILE A 212 -5.56 8.52 -2.57
N GLY A 213 -6.12 8.35 -1.38
CA GLY A 213 -6.33 7.02 -0.78
C GLY A 213 -6.77 7.11 0.66
N ALA A 214 -6.78 5.99 1.35
CA ALA A 214 -7.21 5.82 2.74
C ALA A 214 -8.72 6.07 3.00
N GLU A 215 -9.48 6.48 2.00
CA GLU A 215 -10.93 6.59 2.02
C GLU A 215 -11.51 5.99 0.74
N PRO A 216 -12.68 5.32 0.80
CA PRO A 216 -13.42 4.92 -0.39
C PRO A 216 -13.79 6.13 -1.23
N HIS A 217 -13.67 6.00 -2.53
CA HIS A 217 -14.14 7.02 -3.47
C HIS A 217 -14.50 6.40 -4.81
N THR A 218 -15.41 7.05 -5.52
CA THR A 218 -15.83 6.63 -6.85
C THR A 218 -14.99 7.32 -7.93
N ASP A 219 -15.06 6.78 -9.14
CA ASP A 219 -14.44 7.41 -10.32
C ASP A 219 -15.01 8.82 -10.58
N GLU A 220 -16.31 9.04 -10.32
CA GLU A 220 -16.92 10.37 -10.46
C GLU A 220 -16.34 11.36 -9.44
N GLN A 221 -16.11 10.92 -8.20
CA GLN A 221 -15.45 11.75 -7.18
C GLN A 221 -14.02 12.08 -7.59
N ARG A 222 -13.25 11.09 -8.07
CA ARG A 222 -11.90 11.31 -8.60
C ARG A 222 -11.90 12.32 -9.74
N LYS A 223 -12.74 12.13 -10.76
CA LYS A 223 -12.88 13.05 -11.89
C LYS A 223 -13.34 14.45 -11.46
N LYS A 224 -14.18 14.55 -10.42
CA LYS A 224 -14.55 15.83 -9.82
C LYS A 224 -13.34 16.54 -9.23
N ILE A 225 -12.54 15.83 -8.43
CA ILE A 225 -11.31 16.37 -7.82
C ILE A 225 -10.34 16.83 -8.91
N GLU A 226 -10.12 16.03 -9.95
CA GLU A 226 -9.24 16.37 -11.07
C GLU A 226 -9.66 17.67 -11.77
N ARG A 227 -10.96 17.81 -12.05
CA ARG A 227 -11.49 19.05 -12.67
C ARG A 227 -11.35 20.26 -11.78
N MET A 228 -11.63 20.11 -10.47
CA MET A 228 -11.60 21.23 -9.52
C MET A 228 -10.18 21.73 -9.26
N LEU A 229 -9.19 20.86 -9.26
CA LEU A 229 -7.79 21.18 -8.98
C LEU A 229 -6.92 21.33 -10.23
N GLY A 230 -7.40 20.95 -11.41
CA GLY A 230 -6.62 20.97 -12.64
C GLY A 230 -5.48 19.93 -12.66
N VAL A 231 -5.64 18.79 -12.01
CA VAL A 231 -4.59 17.77 -11.80
C VAL A 231 -5.01 16.38 -12.32
N LYS A 232 -4.05 15.45 -12.35
CA LYS A 232 -4.32 14.01 -12.41
C LYS A 232 -4.28 13.42 -11.00
N ALA A 233 -5.33 12.68 -10.63
CA ALA A 233 -5.45 12.05 -9.32
C ALA A 233 -5.30 10.53 -9.44
N TYR A 234 -4.34 9.96 -8.71
CA TYR A 234 -4.02 8.55 -8.72
C TYR A 234 -4.38 7.91 -7.40
N ASN A 235 -5.04 6.75 -7.47
CA ASN A 235 -5.48 6.01 -6.31
C ASN A 235 -4.32 5.23 -5.69
N SER A 236 -4.31 5.18 -4.35
CA SER A 236 -3.34 4.43 -3.56
C SER A 236 -4.05 3.60 -2.50
N PHE A 237 -3.68 2.33 -2.41
CA PHE A 237 -4.16 1.43 -1.39
C PHE A 237 -3.04 1.04 -0.43
N GLY A 238 -3.41 0.96 0.82
CA GLY A 238 -2.54 0.49 1.89
C GLY A 238 -3.32 0.26 3.17
N MET A 239 -2.71 -0.49 4.06
CA MET A 239 -3.27 -0.81 5.36
C MET A 239 -2.16 -0.99 6.39
N THR A 240 -2.47 -0.67 7.64
CA THR A 240 -1.50 -0.76 8.74
C THR A 240 -0.90 -2.16 8.84
N GLU A 241 -1.72 -3.19 8.69
CA GLU A 241 -1.34 -4.61 8.75
C GLU A 241 -0.32 -5.01 7.67
N MET A 242 -0.24 -4.24 6.58
CA MET A 242 0.71 -4.43 5.47
C MET A 242 1.74 -3.30 5.39
N ASN A 243 2.16 -2.75 6.53
CA ASN A 243 3.10 -1.64 6.73
C ASN A 243 2.55 -0.24 6.40
N GLY A 244 1.35 -0.10 5.88
CA GLY A 244 0.78 1.20 5.53
C GLY A 244 0.59 1.41 4.03
N PRO A 245 0.76 2.64 3.49
CA PRO A 245 0.64 2.91 2.06
C PRO A 245 1.71 2.16 1.24
N GLY A 246 1.37 1.86 -0.01
CA GLY A 246 2.29 1.21 -0.94
C GLY A 246 1.99 -0.26 -1.22
N VAL A 247 0.85 -0.79 -0.74
CA VAL A 247 0.43 -2.18 -1.05
C VAL A 247 0.01 -2.30 -2.50
N ALA A 248 -0.87 -1.40 -2.96
CA ALA A 248 -1.24 -1.28 -4.35
C ALA A 248 -1.38 0.19 -4.77
N PHE A 249 -1.10 0.47 -6.04
CA PHE A 249 -1.06 1.82 -6.56
C PHE A 249 -1.45 1.87 -8.03
N GLU A 250 -2.18 2.89 -8.44
CA GLU A 250 -2.38 3.17 -9.86
C GLU A 250 -1.06 3.56 -10.54
N CYS A 251 -1.00 3.39 -11.85
CA CYS A 251 0.00 4.01 -12.71
C CYS A 251 -0.63 5.14 -13.52
N GLN A 252 0.12 5.72 -14.46
CA GLN A 252 -0.34 6.84 -15.28
C GLN A 252 -1.54 6.52 -16.18
N GLU A 253 -1.83 5.24 -16.43
CA GLU A 253 -2.98 4.80 -17.22
C GLU A 253 -4.32 4.94 -16.49
N GLN A 254 -4.31 5.10 -15.15
CA GLN A 254 -5.51 5.25 -14.30
C GLN A 254 -6.56 4.15 -14.55
N ASN A 255 -6.14 2.92 -14.84
CA ASN A 255 -7.01 1.79 -15.15
C ASN A 255 -6.73 0.64 -14.14
N GLY A 256 -7.01 0.81 -12.81
CA GLY A 256 -6.82 -0.07 -11.67
C GLY A 256 -5.45 0.06 -11.00
N MET A 257 -5.15 -0.82 -10.04
CA MET A 257 -3.94 -0.74 -9.23
C MET A 257 -3.02 -1.93 -9.46
N HIS A 258 -1.73 -1.69 -9.45
CA HIS A 258 -0.70 -2.71 -9.43
C HIS A 258 -0.39 -3.10 -8.00
N PHE A 259 -0.39 -4.39 -7.69
CA PHE A 259 0.23 -4.95 -6.50
C PHE A 259 1.71 -5.27 -6.76
N TRP A 260 2.53 -5.05 -5.75
CA TRP A 260 3.95 -5.37 -5.84
C TRP A 260 4.19 -6.82 -5.44
N GLU A 261 4.07 -7.73 -6.39
CA GLU A 261 4.12 -9.18 -6.16
C GLU A 261 5.47 -9.69 -5.65
N ASP A 262 6.55 -8.95 -5.83
CA ASP A 262 7.81 -9.24 -5.15
C ASP A 262 7.72 -9.01 -3.63
N CYS A 263 6.86 -8.10 -3.18
CA CYS A 263 6.66 -7.71 -1.79
C CYS A 263 5.49 -8.42 -1.10
N TYR A 264 4.45 -8.74 -1.86
CA TYR A 264 3.22 -9.37 -1.37
C TYR A 264 2.90 -10.63 -2.19
N LEU A 265 2.41 -11.66 -1.53
CA LEU A 265 1.64 -12.70 -2.19
C LEU A 265 0.18 -12.26 -2.13
N VAL A 266 -0.47 -12.23 -3.28
CA VAL A 266 -1.84 -11.77 -3.45
C VAL A 266 -2.69 -12.96 -3.88
N GLU A 267 -3.76 -13.21 -3.14
CA GLU A 267 -4.74 -14.25 -3.47
C GLU A 267 -6.13 -13.60 -3.45
N ILE A 268 -6.98 -14.01 -4.36
CA ILE A 268 -8.41 -13.66 -4.36
C ILE A 268 -9.17 -14.96 -4.19
N ILE A 269 -9.95 -15.03 -3.12
CA ILE A 269 -10.60 -16.27 -2.70
C ILE A 269 -12.13 -16.09 -2.62
N ASP A 270 -12.83 -17.19 -2.78
CA ASP A 270 -14.22 -17.30 -2.39
C ASP A 270 -14.30 -17.33 -0.85
N PRO A 271 -15.00 -16.40 -0.20
CA PRO A 271 -15.05 -16.32 1.27
C PRO A 271 -15.78 -17.48 1.93
N GLU A 272 -16.60 -18.26 1.19
CA GLU A 272 -17.32 -19.41 1.73
C GLU A 272 -16.47 -20.68 1.69
N THR A 273 -15.70 -20.85 0.62
CA THR A 273 -14.89 -22.07 0.43
C THR A 273 -13.42 -21.89 0.83
N GLY A 274 -12.91 -20.66 0.81
CA GLY A 274 -11.50 -20.34 0.99
C GLY A 274 -10.61 -20.68 -0.22
N GLU A 275 -11.23 -21.12 -1.34
CA GLU A 275 -10.52 -21.47 -2.56
C GLU A 275 -10.35 -20.26 -3.47
N PRO A 276 -9.26 -20.17 -4.25
CA PRO A 276 -9.09 -19.11 -5.23
C PRO A 276 -10.19 -19.07 -6.25
N VAL A 277 -10.64 -17.87 -6.56
CA VAL A 277 -11.57 -17.65 -7.67
C VAL A 277 -10.81 -17.52 -8.99
N PRO A 278 -11.43 -17.87 -10.13
CA PRO A 278 -10.86 -17.63 -11.45
C PRO A 278 -10.53 -16.16 -11.71
N ASP A 279 -9.55 -15.90 -12.59
CA ASP A 279 -9.20 -14.55 -13.01
C ASP A 279 -10.43 -13.83 -13.59
N GLY A 280 -10.69 -12.61 -13.09
CA GLY A 280 -11.83 -11.79 -13.49
C GLY A 280 -13.08 -11.94 -12.61
N GLU A 281 -13.09 -12.89 -11.68
CA GLU A 281 -14.18 -13.05 -10.71
C GLU A 281 -13.96 -12.27 -9.43
N ILE A 282 -15.07 -11.95 -8.75
CA ILE A 282 -15.05 -11.22 -7.47
C ILE A 282 -14.74 -12.20 -6.34
N GLY A 283 -13.81 -11.81 -5.46
CA GLY A 283 -13.51 -12.56 -4.25
C GLY A 283 -12.95 -11.68 -3.13
N GLU A 284 -12.67 -12.30 -2.00
CA GLU A 284 -12.02 -11.68 -0.86
C GLU A 284 -10.51 -11.61 -1.09
N LEU A 285 -9.92 -10.44 -0.83
CA LEU A 285 -8.48 -10.23 -0.95
C LEU A 285 -7.74 -10.84 0.25
N VAL A 286 -6.76 -11.68 -0.04
CA VAL A 286 -5.82 -12.22 0.94
C VAL A 286 -4.41 -11.75 0.60
N LEU A 287 -3.71 -11.22 1.60
CA LEU A 287 -2.36 -10.72 1.44
C LEU A 287 -1.39 -11.41 2.41
N THR A 288 -0.23 -11.77 1.89
CA THR A 288 0.90 -12.26 2.70
C THR A 288 2.10 -11.35 2.49
N THR A 289 2.67 -10.79 3.58
CA THR A 289 3.89 -9.98 3.50
C THR A 289 5.12 -10.85 3.21
N LYS A 290 6.06 -10.35 2.41
CA LYS A 290 7.28 -11.10 2.05
C LYS A 290 8.58 -10.35 2.37
N LEU A 291 8.51 -9.16 2.97
CA LEU A 291 9.68 -8.32 3.26
C LEU A 291 9.90 -8.03 4.74
N CYS A 292 8.90 -8.22 5.59
CA CYS A 292 8.95 -7.81 6.99
C CYS A 292 9.84 -8.72 7.83
N ARG A 293 10.57 -8.12 8.78
CA ARG A 293 11.44 -8.83 9.73
C ARG A 293 10.86 -8.93 11.13
N LEU A 294 10.22 -7.87 11.61
CA LEU A 294 9.63 -7.86 12.95
C LEU A 294 8.13 -8.11 12.97
N TYR A 295 7.46 -7.84 11.87
CA TYR A 295 6.01 -8.00 11.76
C TYR A 295 5.67 -8.79 10.50
N ALA A 296 6.00 -10.08 10.53
CA ALA A 296 5.70 -10.99 9.43
C ALA A 296 4.26 -11.49 9.55
N ILE A 297 3.42 -11.17 8.59
CA ILE A 297 2.02 -11.59 8.54
C ILE A 297 1.80 -12.58 7.41
N VAL A 298 1.12 -13.69 7.73
CA VAL A 298 0.91 -14.84 6.83
C VAL A 298 -0.46 -15.45 7.10
N PRO A 299 -1.25 -15.73 6.13
CA PRO A 299 -1.96 -14.83 5.24
C PRO A 299 -3.06 -14.05 5.97
N VAL A 300 -3.37 -12.82 5.58
CA VAL A 300 -4.44 -12.01 6.17
C VAL A 300 -5.60 -11.88 5.23
N THR A 301 -6.79 -12.26 5.69
CA THR A 301 -8.04 -11.98 4.98
C THR A 301 -8.49 -10.55 5.19
N LEU A 302 -8.94 -9.94 4.13
CA LEU A 302 -9.48 -8.59 4.13
C LEU A 302 -10.90 -8.64 3.56
N PRO A 303 -11.92 -8.18 4.27
CA PRO A 303 -13.26 -8.10 3.74
C PRO A 303 -13.37 -6.96 2.72
N VAL A 304 -12.59 -7.06 1.66
CA VAL A 304 -12.57 -6.12 0.55
C VAL A 304 -12.95 -6.91 -0.68
N PHE A 305 -14.12 -6.64 -1.24
CA PHE A 305 -14.63 -7.30 -2.43
C PHE A 305 -14.26 -6.49 -3.67
N PHE A 306 -13.85 -7.16 -4.73
CA PHE A 306 -13.49 -6.56 -6.00
C PHE A 306 -14.58 -6.81 -7.04
N PRO A 307 -15.02 -5.80 -7.82
CA PRO A 307 -16.02 -5.99 -8.87
C PRO A 307 -15.43 -6.64 -10.13
N GLU A 308 -16.32 -7.24 -10.91
CA GLU A 308 -16.09 -8.14 -12.06
C GLU A 308 -15.07 -7.71 -13.13
N ASN A 309 -14.65 -6.45 -13.20
CA ASN A 309 -13.81 -5.94 -14.28
C ASN A 309 -12.34 -5.74 -13.89
N VAL A 310 -11.88 -6.38 -12.82
CA VAL A 310 -10.70 -5.93 -12.10
C VAL A 310 -9.58 -6.95 -12.03
N LEU A 311 -9.86 -8.19 -12.32
CA LEU A 311 -8.88 -9.28 -12.31
C LEU A 311 -8.61 -9.82 -13.71
N ALA A 312 -8.32 -8.97 -14.67
CA ALA A 312 -7.60 -9.42 -15.83
C ALA A 312 -6.11 -9.32 -15.52
N ASP A 313 -5.53 -10.46 -15.16
CA ASP A 313 -4.08 -10.64 -15.10
C ASP A 313 -3.33 -9.88 -13.97
N VAL A 314 -3.26 -10.45 -12.75
CA VAL A 314 -2.23 -10.10 -11.77
C VAL A 314 -0.85 -10.51 -12.32
N ARG A 315 -0.48 -9.98 -13.48
CA ARG A 315 0.83 -10.16 -14.10
C ARG A 315 1.60 -8.87 -13.94
N THR A 316 2.35 -8.76 -12.91
CA THR A 316 3.39 -7.78 -12.81
C THR A 316 4.62 -8.26 -13.55
N SER A 317 4.59 -8.30 -14.82
CA SER A 317 5.79 -7.95 -15.56
C SER A 317 5.60 -6.51 -16.01
N ALA A 318 6.40 -5.60 -15.50
CA ALA A 318 6.49 -4.24 -15.98
C ALA A 318 6.91 -4.15 -17.48
N SER A 319 7.03 -5.30 -18.16
CA SER A 319 7.29 -5.39 -19.60
C SER A 319 6.07 -5.14 -20.46
N THR A 320 4.88 -5.01 -19.86
CA THR A 320 3.68 -4.68 -20.61
C THR A 320 2.99 -3.47 -19.98
N VAL A 321 3.49 -2.29 -20.28
CA VAL A 321 2.62 -1.16 -20.61
C VAL A 321 2.00 -1.48 -21.98
N SER A 322 1.50 -2.65 -22.13
CA SER A 322 0.58 -3.11 -23.15
C SER A 322 -0.67 -3.56 -22.43
N ARG A 323 -1.78 -3.35 -23.04
CA ARG A 323 -3.19 -3.54 -22.69
C ARG A 323 -3.62 -4.72 -21.77
N ASP A 324 -2.68 -5.45 -21.17
CA ASP A 324 -2.89 -6.72 -20.46
C ASP A 324 -2.35 -6.73 -19.01
N ALA A 325 -2.00 -5.59 -18.42
CA ALA A 325 -1.63 -5.52 -17.01
C ALA A 325 -2.89 -5.57 -16.15
N ALA A 326 -2.99 -6.55 -15.32
CA ALA A 326 -4.10 -6.71 -14.40
C ALA A 326 -4.18 -5.57 -13.41
N MET A 327 -5.34 -5.06 -13.30
CA MET A 327 -5.65 -3.87 -12.58
C MET A 327 -6.78 -4.14 -11.62
N ILE A 328 -6.50 -3.92 -10.35
CA ILE A 328 -7.49 -4.10 -9.30
C ILE A 328 -8.12 -2.75 -8.99
N CYS A 329 -9.40 -2.60 -9.26
CA CYS A 329 -10.20 -1.44 -8.89
C CYS A 329 -10.89 -1.69 -7.54
N LEU A 330 -10.51 -1.03 -6.49
CA LEU A 330 -11.18 -1.10 -5.20
C LEU A 330 -12.54 -0.38 -5.28
N SER A 331 -13.64 -1.12 -5.32
CA SER A 331 -14.93 -0.58 -4.96
C SER A 331 -15.33 -1.15 -3.60
N LEU A 332 -15.45 -0.30 -2.60
CA LEU A 332 -16.09 -0.69 -1.35
C LEU A 332 -17.60 -0.67 -1.58
N ARG A 333 -18.30 -1.78 -1.31
CA ARG A 333 -19.74 -1.75 -1.08
C ARG A 333 -19.96 -1.32 0.36
N GLU A 334 -20.90 -0.39 0.56
CA GLU A 334 -21.43 0.04 1.85
C GLU A 334 -22.02 -1.11 2.64
#